data_9566dd60f620eb8aff0a3d8f3381bb89
#
_entry.id   9566dd60f620eb8aff0a3d8f3381bb89
#
_cell.length_a   1.000
_cell.length_b   1.000
_cell.length_c   1.000
_cell.angle_alpha   90.00
_cell.angle_beta   90.00
_cell.angle_gamma   90.00
#
_symmetry.space_group_name_H-M   'P 1'
#
loop_
_entity.id
_entity.type
_entity.pdbx_description
1 polymer ?
#
loop_
_entity_poly.entity_id
_entity_poly.type
_entity_poly.pdbx_seq_one_letter_code
_entity_poly.pdbx_strand_id
1 'polypeptide(L)'
;MLKKFRLFVFFSIAISNNTLLAEESIITDSSGFQATITRDKWGVPHIYGERDEDAAFGLAFAHANDDIKNIAENMVFYRAQSGLKRGFQGAAADYLIKALDFDSLIKKNYESDLSLEVRKVIEGYAAGLNYWNEVNDKNKYKSIFPVSPKDIVKGFVIQNLLFSGVASEIQRLQEGRTKSNQEISSQSYLLNQHQNILGSNAIAVGPNKTNDGSTRLIINSHQPLEGPVAWYEAHIRSDEGWNMMGGTFPGAPFIFVGFNENIGWGMTVNKPDLTDIYQLEINPQNKDQYLLD
;
A
#
# COMPACT_ATOMS: atom_id res chain seq x y z
N MET A 1 -28.38 -22.27 20.41
CA MET A 1 -27.63 -21.96 19.15
C MET A 1 -28.52 -21.09 18.27
N LEU A 2 -28.47 -19.77 18.42
CA LEU A 2 -29.25 -18.86 17.57
C LEU A 2 -28.36 -18.46 16.39
N LYS A 3 -28.69 -18.93 15.19
CA LYS A 3 -28.12 -18.43 13.94
C LYS A 3 -28.64 -17.00 13.72
N LYS A 4 -27.75 -16.01 13.80
CA LYS A 4 -28.07 -14.65 13.39
C LYS A 4 -28.23 -14.63 11.88
N PHE A 5 -29.43 -14.45 11.40
CA PHE A 5 -29.77 -14.13 10.03
C PHE A 5 -29.32 -12.67 9.79
N ARG A 6 -28.33 -12.43 8.94
CA ARG A 6 -28.01 -11.10 8.41
C ARG A 6 -28.84 -10.90 7.14
N LEU A 7 -29.71 -9.91 7.18
CA LEU A 7 -30.57 -9.53 6.07
C LEU A 7 -29.77 -8.61 5.13
N PHE A 8 -29.40 -9.12 3.95
CA PHE A 8 -28.92 -8.28 2.85
C PHE A 8 -30.13 -7.65 2.19
N VAL A 9 -30.29 -6.32 2.29
CA VAL A 9 -31.32 -5.60 1.57
C VAL A 9 -30.71 -5.08 0.26
N PHE A 10 -30.94 -5.82 -0.83
CA PHE A 10 -30.71 -5.30 -2.18
C PHE A 10 -31.91 -4.45 -2.59
N PHE A 11 -31.74 -3.16 -2.68
CA PHE A 11 -32.72 -2.29 -3.33
C PHE A 11 -32.38 -2.19 -4.82
N SER A 12 -33.07 -2.97 -5.65
CA SER A 12 -33.08 -2.78 -7.10
C SER A 12 -34.23 -1.85 -7.45
N ILE A 13 -33.97 -0.59 -7.77
CA ILE A 13 -34.93 0.30 -8.40
C ILE A 13 -34.76 0.18 -9.91
N ALA A 14 -35.65 -0.54 -10.55
CA ALA A 14 -35.74 -0.61 -12.00
C ALA A 14 -36.41 0.66 -12.53
N ILE A 15 -35.63 1.59 -13.07
CA ILE A 15 -36.15 2.66 -13.94
C ILE A 15 -35.58 2.41 -15.33
N SER A 16 -36.48 2.06 -16.26
CA SER A 16 -36.20 1.83 -17.66
C SER A 16 -35.89 3.14 -18.37
N ASN A 17 -34.63 3.47 -18.51
CA ASN A 17 -34.01 4.25 -19.58
C ASN A 17 -32.51 3.91 -19.59
N ASN A 18 -31.91 3.68 -20.75
CA ASN A 18 -30.54 3.24 -21.00
C ASN A 18 -29.43 4.14 -20.39
N THR A 19 -29.46 4.39 -19.10
CA THR A 19 -28.34 4.84 -18.30
C THR A 19 -27.81 3.59 -17.60
N LEU A 20 -26.57 3.22 -17.88
CA LEU A 20 -25.83 2.24 -17.07
C LEU A 20 -25.90 2.76 -15.61
N LEU A 21 -26.76 2.11 -14.82
CA LEU A 21 -26.89 2.43 -13.39
C LEU A 21 -25.54 2.07 -12.75
N ALA A 22 -24.94 3.03 -12.07
CA ALA A 22 -23.80 2.77 -11.21
C ALA A 22 -24.21 1.74 -10.15
N GLU A 23 -23.44 0.69 -9.98
CA GLU A 23 -23.68 -0.30 -8.92
C GLU A 23 -23.32 0.35 -7.59
N GLU A 24 -24.31 0.51 -6.71
CA GLU A 24 -24.15 1.07 -5.38
C GLU A 24 -24.23 -0.04 -4.34
N SER A 25 -23.27 -0.10 -3.44
CA SER A 25 -23.27 -1.00 -2.29
C SER A 25 -22.95 -0.26 -1.00
N ILE A 26 -23.76 -0.53 0.05
CA ILE A 26 -23.47 -0.06 1.40
C ILE A 26 -22.90 -1.22 2.18
N ILE A 27 -21.73 -1.02 2.76
CA ILE A 27 -21.03 -1.98 3.58
C ILE A 27 -20.95 -1.49 5.02
N THR A 28 -21.18 -2.38 5.96
CA THR A 28 -21.09 -2.07 7.40
C THR A 28 -20.53 -3.28 8.13
N ASP A 29 -19.53 -3.06 8.97
CA ASP A 29 -18.97 -4.09 9.82
C ASP A 29 -19.60 -4.10 11.22
N SER A 30 -19.20 -5.07 12.05
CA SER A 30 -19.71 -5.19 13.43
C SER A 30 -19.13 -4.16 14.40
N SER A 31 -18.08 -3.43 14.02
CA SER A 31 -17.41 -2.40 14.83
C SER A 31 -18.00 -1.01 14.59
N GLY A 32 -18.90 -0.87 13.59
CA GLY A 32 -19.60 0.38 13.28
C GLY A 32 -18.93 1.22 12.19
N PHE A 33 -17.94 0.69 11.45
CA PHE A 33 -17.48 1.30 10.21
C PHE A 33 -18.53 1.10 9.12
N GLN A 34 -18.79 2.17 8.36
CA GLN A 34 -19.76 2.13 7.27
C GLN A 34 -19.27 2.95 6.08
N ALA A 35 -19.42 2.40 4.88
CA ALA A 35 -19.11 3.12 3.65
C ALA A 35 -20.10 2.78 2.54
N THR A 36 -20.31 3.75 1.65
CA THR A 36 -21.02 3.57 0.38
C THR A 36 -20.00 3.49 -0.74
N ILE A 37 -20.09 2.47 -1.57
CA ILE A 37 -19.22 2.26 -2.73
C ILE A 37 -20.09 2.28 -3.98
N THR A 38 -19.83 3.23 -4.87
CA THR A 38 -20.47 3.34 -6.17
C THR A 38 -19.42 3.17 -7.25
N ARG A 39 -19.68 2.36 -8.27
CA ARG A 39 -18.72 2.18 -9.36
C ARG A 39 -19.20 2.91 -10.61
N ASP A 40 -18.27 3.63 -11.24
CA ASP A 40 -18.54 4.26 -12.51
C ASP A 40 -18.55 3.22 -13.68
N LYS A 41 -18.79 3.71 -14.88
CA LYS A 41 -18.83 2.86 -16.09
C LYS A 41 -17.52 2.17 -16.43
N TRP A 42 -16.41 2.58 -15.83
CA TRP A 42 -15.10 2.01 -15.98
C TRP A 42 -14.73 1.05 -14.85
N GLY A 43 -15.61 0.94 -13.85
CA GLY A 43 -15.40 0.13 -12.66
C GLY A 43 -14.61 0.83 -11.55
N VAL A 44 -14.22 2.10 -11.73
CA VAL A 44 -13.51 2.87 -10.70
C VAL A 44 -14.45 3.08 -9.49
N PRO A 45 -14.02 2.72 -8.27
CA PRO A 45 -14.83 2.90 -7.09
C PRO A 45 -14.82 4.36 -6.61
N HIS A 46 -16.01 4.89 -6.37
CA HIS A 46 -16.27 6.12 -5.66
C HIS A 46 -16.79 5.77 -4.27
N ILE A 47 -16.02 6.10 -3.27
CA ILE A 47 -16.23 5.68 -1.89
C ILE A 47 -16.61 6.89 -1.05
N TYR A 48 -17.72 6.77 -0.32
CA TYR A 48 -18.17 7.76 0.64
C TYR A 48 -18.24 7.15 2.04
N GLY A 49 -17.71 7.85 3.03
CA GLY A 49 -17.87 7.59 4.45
C GLY A 49 -18.27 8.87 5.19
N GLU A 50 -18.98 8.77 6.31
CA GLU A 50 -19.23 9.95 7.14
C GLU A 50 -17.91 10.49 7.74
N ARG A 51 -17.02 9.58 8.17
CA ARG A 51 -15.71 9.89 8.75
C ARG A 51 -14.59 9.48 7.80
N ASP A 52 -13.40 10.02 7.99
CA ASP A 52 -12.22 9.66 7.20
C ASP A 52 -11.88 8.16 7.32
N GLU A 53 -12.02 7.60 8.54
CA GLU A 53 -11.82 6.16 8.77
C GLU A 53 -12.86 5.29 8.06
N ASP A 54 -14.10 5.77 7.87
CA ASP A 54 -15.14 5.06 7.10
C ASP A 54 -14.81 5.04 5.61
N ALA A 55 -14.31 6.16 5.08
CA ALA A 55 -13.83 6.21 3.70
C ALA A 55 -12.63 5.27 3.48
N ALA A 56 -11.71 5.20 4.44
CA ALA A 56 -10.58 4.26 4.41
C ALA A 56 -11.04 2.79 4.49
N PHE A 57 -12.07 2.49 5.30
CA PHE A 57 -12.71 1.18 5.39
C PHE A 57 -13.28 0.76 4.03
N GLY A 58 -14.03 1.65 3.37
CA GLY A 58 -14.59 1.41 2.05
C GLY A 58 -13.53 1.22 0.97
N LEU A 59 -12.44 2.03 1.01
CA LEU A 59 -11.31 1.89 0.08
C LEU A 59 -10.65 0.52 0.19
N ALA A 60 -10.39 0.05 1.42
CA ALA A 60 -9.79 -1.25 1.67
C ALA A 60 -10.66 -2.40 1.14
N PHE A 61 -11.97 -2.33 1.39
CA PHE A 61 -12.92 -3.31 0.90
C PHE A 61 -12.98 -3.35 -0.64
N ALA A 62 -13.11 -2.18 -1.29
CA ALA A 62 -13.16 -2.08 -2.74
C ALA A 62 -11.88 -2.61 -3.39
N HIS A 63 -10.72 -2.23 -2.85
CA HIS A 63 -9.42 -2.70 -3.33
C HIS A 63 -9.26 -4.22 -3.16
N ALA A 64 -9.64 -4.77 -2.00
CA ALA A 64 -9.60 -6.21 -1.78
C ALA A 64 -10.57 -6.97 -2.71
N ASN A 65 -11.73 -6.37 -3.04
CA ASN A 65 -12.67 -6.97 -3.97
C ASN A 65 -12.12 -7.09 -5.39
N ASP A 66 -11.30 -6.11 -5.80
CA ASP A 66 -10.73 -6.06 -7.14
C ASP A 66 -9.38 -6.80 -7.22
N ASP A 67 -8.52 -6.69 -6.21
CA ASP A 67 -7.14 -7.19 -6.27
C ASP A 67 -6.61 -7.74 -4.93
N ILE A 68 -7.37 -8.62 -4.31
CA ILE A 68 -6.92 -9.30 -3.07
C ILE A 68 -5.62 -10.08 -3.25
N LYS A 69 -5.35 -10.57 -4.46
CA LYS A 69 -4.09 -11.31 -4.74
C LYS A 69 -2.89 -10.44 -4.44
N ASN A 70 -2.86 -9.23 -4.96
CA ASN A 70 -1.74 -8.31 -4.80
C ASN A 70 -1.60 -7.86 -3.34
N ILE A 71 -2.72 -7.51 -2.69
CA ILE A 71 -2.74 -7.18 -1.26
C ILE A 71 -2.18 -8.34 -0.42
N ALA A 72 -2.60 -9.58 -0.69
CA ALA A 72 -2.17 -10.75 0.06
C ALA A 72 -0.67 -11.06 -0.14
N GLU A 73 -0.15 -10.93 -1.35
CA GLU A 73 1.27 -11.12 -1.63
C GLU A 73 2.11 -10.07 -0.90
N ASN A 74 1.65 -8.82 -0.85
CA ASN A 74 2.31 -7.76 -0.11
C ASN A 74 2.27 -8.00 1.40
N MET A 75 1.14 -8.46 1.96
CA MET A 75 1.06 -8.80 3.39
C MET A 75 2.02 -9.93 3.78
N VAL A 76 2.16 -10.94 2.92
CA VAL A 76 3.16 -12.01 3.12
C VAL A 76 4.58 -11.45 3.15
N PHE A 77 4.89 -10.51 2.24
CA PHE A 77 6.18 -9.83 2.19
C PHE A 77 6.42 -8.96 3.44
N TYR A 78 5.47 -8.10 3.81
CA TYR A 78 5.59 -7.22 4.98
C TYR A 78 5.75 -7.99 6.29
N ARG A 79 5.16 -9.16 6.40
CA ARG A 79 5.28 -10.05 7.58
C ARG A 79 6.53 -10.93 7.58
N ALA A 80 7.43 -10.77 6.59
CA ALA A 80 8.60 -11.62 6.41
C ALA A 80 8.24 -13.12 6.36
N GLN A 81 7.28 -13.46 5.51
CA GLN A 81 6.74 -14.81 5.28
C GLN A 81 6.89 -15.26 3.82
N SER A 82 7.67 -14.52 3.02
CA SER A 82 7.88 -14.83 1.59
C SER A 82 8.54 -16.18 1.38
N GLY A 83 9.41 -16.60 2.30
CA GLY A 83 10.08 -17.91 2.27
C GLY A 83 9.12 -19.09 2.34
N LEU A 84 7.95 -18.95 3.00
CA LEU A 84 6.92 -19.99 3.03
C LEU A 84 6.32 -20.27 1.66
N LYS A 85 6.29 -19.29 0.77
CA LYS A 85 5.73 -19.42 -0.59
C LYS A 85 6.79 -19.60 -1.68
N ARG A 86 7.98 -18.98 -1.52
CA ARG A 86 9.02 -18.86 -2.55
C ARG A 86 10.33 -19.58 -2.15
N GLY A 87 10.33 -20.31 -1.02
CA GLY A 87 11.51 -21.02 -0.54
C GLY A 87 12.70 -20.09 -0.28
N PHE A 88 13.90 -20.49 -0.68
CA PHE A 88 15.12 -19.74 -0.43
C PHE A 88 15.11 -18.31 -0.99
N GLN A 89 14.50 -18.10 -2.16
CA GLN A 89 14.40 -16.77 -2.77
C GLN A 89 13.58 -15.80 -1.90
N GLY A 90 12.50 -16.29 -1.29
CA GLY A 90 11.71 -15.47 -0.36
C GLY A 90 12.39 -15.27 0.98
N ALA A 91 13.15 -16.26 1.46
CA ALA A 91 13.81 -16.22 2.76
C ALA A 91 14.85 -15.10 2.89
N ALA A 92 15.50 -14.71 1.82
CA ALA A 92 16.47 -13.60 1.84
C ALA A 92 15.78 -12.25 2.10
N ALA A 93 14.61 -12.01 1.47
CA ALA A 93 13.80 -10.82 1.73
C ALA A 93 13.26 -10.83 3.17
N ASP A 94 12.79 -11.98 3.65
CA ASP A 94 12.31 -12.14 5.02
C ASP A 94 13.41 -11.86 6.04
N TYR A 95 14.63 -12.33 5.77
CA TYR A 95 15.78 -12.04 6.61
C TYR A 95 16.06 -10.54 6.73
N LEU A 96 16.06 -9.82 5.61
CA LEU A 96 16.26 -8.37 5.60
C LEU A 96 15.20 -7.64 6.43
N ILE A 97 13.92 -7.96 6.23
CA ILE A 97 12.82 -7.33 6.97
C ILE A 97 12.94 -7.60 8.47
N LYS A 98 13.34 -8.82 8.86
CA LYS A 98 13.58 -9.17 10.27
C LYS A 98 14.82 -8.51 10.85
N ALA A 99 15.90 -8.41 10.07
CA ALA A 99 17.15 -7.77 10.51
C ALA A 99 16.96 -6.26 10.77
N LEU A 100 16.05 -5.60 10.02
CA LEU A 100 15.71 -4.19 10.22
C LEU A 100 14.75 -3.97 11.42
N ASP A 101 14.20 -5.04 11.98
CA ASP A 101 13.35 -5.05 13.18
C ASP A 101 12.22 -3.99 13.19
N PHE A 102 11.53 -3.87 12.06
CA PHE A 102 10.40 -2.94 11.94
C PHE A 102 9.30 -3.21 12.96
N ASP A 103 9.13 -4.47 13.39
CA ASP A 103 8.09 -4.84 14.36
C ASP A 103 8.32 -4.16 15.71
N SER A 104 9.55 -4.17 16.22
CA SER A 104 9.92 -3.49 17.47
C SER A 104 9.82 -1.96 17.32
N LEU A 105 10.28 -1.41 16.19
CA LEU A 105 10.21 0.01 15.89
C LEU A 105 8.75 0.50 15.90
N ILE A 106 7.87 -0.19 15.16
CA ILE A 106 6.46 0.17 15.07
C ILE A 106 5.76 -0.02 16.41
N LYS A 107 6.02 -1.13 17.11
CA LYS A 107 5.43 -1.38 18.42
C LYS A 107 5.76 -0.27 19.42
N LYS A 108 6.99 0.25 19.39
CA LYS A 108 7.47 1.30 20.29
C LYS A 108 6.84 2.67 19.98
N ASN A 109 6.69 2.98 18.69
CA ASN A 109 6.43 4.36 18.25
C ASN A 109 5.00 4.55 17.70
N TYR A 110 4.18 3.51 17.58
CA TYR A 110 2.85 3.57 16.95
C TYR A 110 1.94 4.62 17.56
N GLU A 111 1.95 4.76 18.89
CA GLU A 111 1.09 5.71 19.60
C GLU A 111 1.72 7.09 19.74
N SER A 112 3.04 7.19 19.79
CA SER A 112 3.75 8.47 19.96
C SER A 112 3.93 9.23 18.65
N ASP A 113 4.17 8.52 17.54
CA ASP A 113 4.54 9.14 16.29
C ASP A 113 3.34 9.32 15.34
N LEU A 114 2.25 8.59 15.58
CA LEU A 114 1.01 8.71 14.80
C LEU A 114 -0.06 9.43 15.58
N SER A 115 -0.64 10.48 15.02
CA SER A 115 -1.79 11.16 15.62
C SER A 115 -3.00 10.21 15.73
N LEU A 116 -3.95 10.56 16.58
CA LEU A 116 -5.16 9.76 16.77
C LEU A 116 -5.96 9.62 15.47
N GLU A 117 -6.05 10.70 14.69
CA GLU A 117 -6.77 10.73 13.41
C GLU A 117 -6.12 9.77 12.42
N VAL A 118 -4.80 9.80 12.28
CA VAL A 118 -4.06 8.87 11.40
C VAL A 118 -4.26 7.43 11.84
N ARG A 119 -4.23 7.16 13.14
CA ARG A 119 -4.46 5.80 13.66
C ARG A 119 -5.86 5.29 13.34
N LYS A 120 -6.89 6.12 13.50
CA LYS A 120 -8.28 5.77 13.15
C LYS A 120 -8.43 5.42 11.67
N VAL A 121 -7.83 6.22 10.79
CA VAL A 121 -7.82 5.94 9.34
C VAL A 121 -7.16 4.59 9.03
N ILE A 122 -6.03 4.29 9.66
CA ILE A 122 -5.34 3.00 9.49
C ILE A 122 -6.19 1.84 10.05
N GLU A 123 -6.87 2.05 11.18
CA GLU A 123 -7.79 1.08 11.79
C GLU A 123 -8.99 0.81 10.87
N GLY A 124 -9.59 1.86 10.30
CA GLY A 124 -10.67 1.73 9.32
C GLY A 124 -10.23 0.91 8.10
N TYR A 125 -9.05 1.19 7.55
CA TYR A 125 -8.51 0.44 6.42
C TYR A 125 -8.27 -1.04 6.77
N ALA A 126 -7.68 -1.33 7.92
CA ALA A 126 -7.49 -2.72 8.37
C ALA A 126 -8.82 -3.44 8.59
N ALA A 127 -9.83 -2.74 9.16
CA ALA A 127 -11.19 -3.25 9.33
C ALA A 127 -11.83 -3.59 7.97
N GLY A 128 -11.66 -2.74 6.95
CA GLY A 128 -12.18 -2.98 5.60
C GLY A 128 -11.63 -4.25 4.95
N LEU A 129 -10.32 -4.49 5.09
CA LEU A 129 -9.71 -5.74 4.63
C LEU A 129 -10.27 -6.95 5.39
N ASN A 130 -10.39 -6.86 6.71
CA ASN A 130 -10.90 -7.94 7.54
C ASN A 130 -12.38 -8.25 7.26
N TYR A 131 -13.19 -7.20 7.07
CA TYR A 131 -14.59 -7.34 6.69
C TYR A 131 -14.75 -8.00 5.32
N TRP A 132 -13.91 -7.63 4.35
CA TRP A 132 -13.90 -8.30 3.05
C TRP A 132 -13.66 -9.81 3.20
N ASN A 133 -12.71 -10.23 4.05
CA ASN A 133 -12.47 -11.66 4.33
C ASN A 133 -13.66 -12.33 5.04
N GLU A 134 -14.33 -11.62 5.94
CA GLU A 134 -15.49 -12.14 6.68
C GLU A 134 -16.64 -12.49 5.74
N VAL A 135 -16.90 -11.64 4.74
CA VAL A 135 -18.01 -11.84 3.79
C VAL A 135 -17.64 -12.72 2.59
N ASN A 136 -16.36 -13.06 2.42
CA ASN A 136 -15.87 -13.91 1.33
C ASN A 136 -15.38 -15.27 1.84
N ASP A 137 -16.29 -16.14 2.23
CA ASP A 137 -15.99 -17.46 2.83
C ASP A 137 -15.07 -18.36 2.00
N LYS A 138 -15.07 -18.21 0.68
CA LYS A 138 -14.26 -19.00 -0.26
C LYS A 138 -12.90 -18.36 -0.57
N ASN A 139 -12.52 -17.30 0.16
CA ASN A 139 -11.23 -16.62 -0.04
C ASN A 139 -10.06 -17.60 0.18
N LYS A 140 -9.20 -17.74 -0.83
CA LYS A 140 -8.00 -18.58 -0.78
C LYS A 140 -6.83 -17.95 -0.04
N TYR A 141 -6.93 -16.67 0.31
CA TYR A 141 -5.89 -15.91 1.01
C TYR A 141 -6.13 -15.76 2.52
N LYS A 142 -6.92 -16.64 3.11
CA LYS A 142 -7.28 -16.60 4.55
C LYS A 142 -6.09 -16.50 5.50
N SER A 143 -4.93 -17.01 5.10
CA SER A 143 -3.73 -17.05 5.95
C SER A 143 -3.15 -15.67 6.29
N ILE A 144 -3.52 -14.62 5.56
CA ILE A 144 -3.06 -13.26 5.88
C ILE A 144 -3.95 -12.56 6.90
N PHE A 145 -5.13 -13.08 7.19
CA PHE A 145 -6.09 -12.47 8.08
C PHE A 145 -6.00 -13.02 9.52
N PRO A 146 -6.28 -12.21 10.53
CA PRO A 146 -6.64 -10.79 10.41
C PRO A 146 -5.44 -9.91 10.04
N VAL A 147 -5.71 -8.83 9.32
CA VAL A 147 -4.76 -7.74 9.08
C VAL A 147 -4.86 -6.77 10.24
N SER A 148 -3.73 -6.40 10.83
CA SER A 148 -3.67 -5.43 11.91
C SER A 148 -3.31 -4.03 11.39
N PRO A 149 -3.68 -2.95 12.12
CA PRO A 149 -3.24 -1.60 11.79
C PRO A 149 -1.71 -1.47 11.68
N LYS A 150 -0.97 -2.21 12.51
CA LYS A 150 0.51 -2.22 12.47
C LYS A 150 1.07 -2.88 11.21
N ASP A 151 0.37 -3.83 10.60
CA ASP A 151 0.76 -4.38 9.29
C ASP A 151 0.67 -3.32 8.19
N ILE A 152 -0.34 -2.45 8.25
CA ILE A 152 -0.49 -1.34 7.30
C ILE A 152 0.68 -0.35 7.44
N VAL A 153 0.99 0.07 8.67
CA VAL A 153 2.15 0.94 8.93
C VAL A 153 3.45 0.28 8.46
N LYS A 154 3.63 -1.01 8.74
CA LYS A 154 4.81 -1.76 8.31
C LYS A 154 4.94 -1.82 6.79
N GLY A 155 3.83 -2.02 6.09
CA GLY A 155 3.79 -1.97 4.63
C GLY A 155 4.24 -0.63 4.09
N PHE A 156 3.75 0.48 4.67
CA PHE A 156 4.15 1.83 4.28
C PHE A 156 5.63 2.10 4.52
N VAL A 157 6.19 1.70 5.66
CA VAL A 157 7.62 1.83 5.97
C VAL A 157 8.47 1.06 4.95
N ILE A 158 8.08 -0.19 4.63
CA ILE A 158 8.79 -1.02 3.66
C ILE A 158 8.70 -0.44 2.24
N GLN A 159 7.53 0.06 1.83
CA GLN A 159 7.37 0.74 0.53
C GLN A 159 8.31 1.94 0.41
N ASN A 160 8.42 2.77 1.45
CA ASN A 160 9.35 3.89 1.47
C ASN A 160 10.82 3.43 1.39
N LEU A 161 11.17 2.34 2.06
CA LEU A 161 12.50 1.75 1.96
C LEU A 161 12.82 1.31 0.53
N LEU A 162 11.85 0.77 -0.21
CA LEU A 162 12.04 0.40 -1.62
C LEU A 162 12.39 1.62 -2.50
N PHE A 163 11.84 2.79 -2.18
CA PHE A 163 12.14 4.04 -2.90
C PHE A 163 13.44 4.72 -2.45
N SER A 164 14.01 4.37 -1.30
CA SER A 164 15.21 5.02 -0.75
C SER A 164 16.54 4.62 -1.42
N GLY A 165 16.52 3.60 -2.28
CA GLY A 165 17.74 3.08 -2.92
C GLY A 165 18.54 2.07 -2.08
N VAL A 166 18.20 1.86 -0.81
CA VAL A 166 18.89 0.90 0.09
C VAL A 166 19.00 -0.50 -0.51
N ALA A 167 17.98 -0.94 -1.24
CA ALA A 167 18.02 -2.25 -1.90
C ALA A 167 19.16 -2.35 -2.93
N SER A 168 19.45 -1.27 -3.67
CA SER A 168 20.58 -1.20 -4.62
C SER A 168 21.91 -1.33 -3.90
N GLU A 169 22.05 -0.65 -2.77
CA GLU A 169 23.29 -0.66 -2.00
C GLU A 169 23.56 -2.03 -1.38
N ILE A 170 22.52 -2.68 -0.85
CA ILE A 170 22.63 -4.06 -0.35
C ILE A 170 23.05 -5.01 -1.48
N GLN A 171 22.49 -4.86 -2.68
CA GLN A 171 22.89 -5.65 -3.84
C GLN A 171 24.37 -5.43 -4.20
N ARG A 172 24.82 -4.17 -4.28
CA ARG A 172 26.23 -3.83 -4.55
C ARG A 172 27.17 -4.43 -3.54
N LEU A 173 26.81 -4.43 -2.25
CA LEU A 173 27.58 -5.10 -1.20
C LEU A 173 27.65 -6.61 -1.39
N GLN A 174 26.55 -7.23 -1.79
CA GLN A 174 26.51 -8.66 -2.08
C GLN A 174 27.36 -9.03 -3.29
N GLU A 175 27.28 -8.27 -4.38
CA GLU A 175 28.09 -8.46 -5.59
C GLU A 175 29.60 -8.28 -5.32
N GLY A 176 29.97 -7.33 -4.48
CA GLY A 176 31.35 -7.13 -4.03
C GLY A 176 31.91 -8.29 -3.22
N ARG A 177 31.06 -9.02 -2.50
CA ARG A 177 31.43 -10.23 -1.74
C ARG A 177 31.41 -11.49 -2.58
N THR A 178 30.64 -11.54 -3.66
CA THR A 178 30.39 -12.74 -4.48
C THR A 178 31.33 -12.89 -5.66
N LYS A 179 32.29 -11.99 -5.89
CA LYS A 179 33.34 -12.20 -6.90
C LYS A 179 34.14 -13.49 -6.75
N SER A 180 33.94 -14.22 -5.64
CA SER A 180 34.57 -15.52 -5.39
C SER A 180 33.65 -16.76 -5.53
N ASN A 181 32.31 -16.59 -5.71
CA ASN A 181 31.38 -17.72 -5.83
C ASN A 181 30.22 -17.41 -6.82
N GLN A 182 30.22 -18.13 -7.89
CA GLN A 182 29.40 -17.95 -9.09
C GLN A 182 27.91 -18.36 -9.00
N GLU A 183 27.31 -18.52 -7.81
CA GLU A 183 25.98 -19.17 -7.69
C GLU A 183 24.88 -18.45 -6.91
N ILE A 184 24.87 -17.12 -6.82
CA ILE A 184 23.69 -16.43 -6.23
C ILE A 184 23.16 -15.38 -7.19
N SER A 185 22.68 -15.82 -8.36
CA SER A 185 22.05 -14.93 -9.36
C SER A 185 20.52 -14.78 -9.21
N SER A 186 19.91 -15.43 -8.22
CA SER A 186 18.44 -15.47 -8.10
C SER A 186 17.84 -14.50 -7.05
N GLN A 187 18.65 -13.84 -6.25
CA GLN A 187 18.17 -12.86 -5.25
C GLN A 187 17.74 -11.51 -5.85
N SER A 188 18.24 -11.21 -7.04
CA SER A 188 17.95 -9.96 -7.72
C SER A 188 16.53 -9.87 -8.28
N TYR A 189 15.77 -10.98 -8.36
CA TYR A 189 14.51 -10.99 -9.11
C TYR A 189 13.45 -10.06 -8.52
N LEU A 190 13.24 -10.05 -7.21
CA LEU A 190 12.26 -9.16 -6.57
C LEU A 190 12.74 -7.71 -6.49
N LEU A 191 14.03 -7.50 -6.25
CA LEU A 191 14.62 -6.17 -6.14
C LEU A 191 14.95 -5.59 -7.53
N ASN A 192 15.43 -6.38 -8.48
CA ASN A 192 15.79 -5.92 -9.82
C ASN A 192 14.60 -5.70 -10.76
N GLN A 193 13.49 -6.44 -10.63
CA GLN A 193 12.31 -6.15 -11.44
C GLN A 193 11.75 -4.75 -11.15
N HIS A 194 11.96 -4.22 -9.95
CA HIS A 194 11.43 -2.92 -9.55
C HIS A 194 12.40 -1.76 -9.74
N GLN A 195 13.71 -1.98 -9.65
CA GLN A 195 14.70 -0.89 -9.65
C GLN A 195 14.92 -0.21 -11.00
N ASN A 196 14.80 -0.93 -12.11
CA ASN A 196 15.03 -0.36 -13.44
C ASN A 196 13.81 0.36 -14.03
N ILE A 197 12.65 0.25 -13.39
CA ILE A 197 11.36 0.73 -13.93
C ILE A 197 10.79 1.89 -13.08
N LEU A 198 11.23 2.03 -11.82
CA LEU A 198 10.69 3.05 -10.93
C LEU A 198 11.11 4.46 -11.36
N GLY A 199 10.13 5.25 -11.67
CA GLY A 199 10.27 6.64 -12.04
C GLY A 199 8.89 7.28 -12.17
N SER A 200 8.86 8.55 -12.49
CA SER A 200 7.61 9.25 -12.77
C SER A 200 7.89 10.62 -13.39
N ASN A 201 6.90 11.16 -14.07
CA ASN A 201 6.90 12.54 -14.53
C ASN A 201 5.65 13.24 -13.99
N ALA A 202 5.79 14.45 -13.47
CA ALA A 202 4.69 15.32 -13.12
C ALA A 202 4.90 16.68 -13.80
N ILE A 203 3.87 17.15 -14.53
CA ILE A 203 3.92 18.42 -15.27
C ILE A 203 2.68 19.22 -14.91
N ALA A 204 2.86 20.38 -14.30
CA ALA A 204 1.81 21.35 -14.05
C ALA A 204 1.85 22.46 -15.11
N VAL A 205 0.74 22.71 -15.76
CA VAL A 205 0.57 23.79 -16.75
C VAL A 205 -0.39 24.82 -16.19
N GLY A 206 0.12 26.00 -15.90
CA GLY A 206 -0.69 27.11 -15.38
C GLY A 206 -1.61 27.75 -16.44
N PRO A 207 -2.62 28.51 -15.99
CA PRO A 207 -3.67 29.06 -16.87
C PRO A 207 -3.16 29.96 -17.99
N ASN A 208 -2.00 30.63 -17.78
CA ASN A 208 -1.37 31.50 -18.79
C ASN A 208 -0.73 30.72 -19.96
N LYS A 209 -0.69 29.41 -19.88
CA LYS A 209 -0.11 28.51 -20.89
C LYS A 209 -1.14 27.62 -21.56
N THR A 210 -2.43 27.82 -21.28
CA THR A 210 -3.53 27.10 -21.88
C THR A 210 -4.44 28.07 -22.67
N ASN A 211 -5.06 27.60 -23.75
CA ASN A 211 -5.90 28.45 -24.57
C ASN A 211 -7.24 28.78 -23.89
N ASP A 212 -7.67 27.98 -22.96
CA ASP A 212 -8.95 28.04 -22.24
C ASP A 212 -8.81 28.60 -20.81
N GLY A 213 -7.58 29.01 -20.40
CA GLY A 213 -7.32 29.53 -19.07
C GLY A 213 -7.39 28.47 -17.96
N SER A 214 -7.46 27.18 -18.30
CA SER A 214 -7.48 26.10 -17.31
C SER A 214 -6.07 25.77 -16.77
N THR A 215 -5.99 25.34 -15.52
CA THR A 215 -4.80 24.66 -14.98
C THR A 215 -4.85 23.17 -15.33
N ARG A 216 -3.75 22.60 -15.75
CA ARG A 216 -3.66 21.18 -16.08
C ARG A 216 -2.52 20.51 -15.31
N LEU A 217 -2.78 19.30 -14.82
CA LEU A 217 -1.78 18.45 -14.20
C LEU A 217 -1.69 17.14 -14.97
N ILE A 218 -0.49 16.78 -15.39
CA ILE A 218 -0.16 15.48 -15.98
C ILE A 218 0.68 14.75 -14.97
N ILE A 219 0.24 13.54 -14.60
CA ILE A 219 0.99 12.62 -13.74
C ILE A 219 1.19 11.34 -14.54
N ASN A 220 2.44 10.95 -14.73
CA ASN A 220 2.80 9.72 -15.42
C ASN A 220 3.76 8.91 -14.55
N SER A 221 3.23 7.92 -13.85
CA SER A 221 3.97 7.04 -12.96
C SER A 221 4.50 5.83 -13.72
N HIS A 222 5.80 5.56 -13.60
CA HIS A 222 6.45 4.38 -14.16
C HIS A 222 6.51 3.31 -13.08
N GLN A 223 5.39 2.65 -12.82
CA GLN A 223 5.22 1.66 -11.77
C GLN A 223 4.83 0.30 -12.38
N PRO A 224 5.18 -0.82 -11.73
CA PRO A 224 4.74 -2.13 -12.18
C PRO A 224 3.22 -2.30 -11.98
N LEU A 225 2.62 -3.21 -12.75
CA LEU A 225 1.20 -3.53 -12.63
C LEU A 225 0.88 -4.46 -11.46
N GLU A 226 1.90 -5.08 -10.86
CA GLU A 226 1.78 -5.96 -9.69
C GLU A 226 2.83 -5.60 -8.63
N GLY A 227 2.60 -6.01 -7.40
CA GLY A 227 3.52 -5.81 -6.28
C GLY A 227 3.19 -4.61 -5.39
N PRO A 228 4.08 -4.26 -4.44
CA PRO A 228 3.77 -3.32 -3.37
C PRO A 228 3.57 -1.87 -3.83
N VAL A 229 3.98 -1.54 -5.04
CA VAL A 229 3.89 -0.19 -5.61
C VAL A 229 3.06 -0.13 -6.90
N ALA A 230 2.22 -1.13 -7.14
CA ALA A 230 1.22 -1.10 -8.20
C ALA A 230 0.12 -0.09 -7.87
N TRP A 231 -0.42 0.59 -8.89
CA TRP A 231 -1.46 1.58 -8.67
C TRP A 231 -2.85 0.95 -8.66
N TYR A 232 -3.68 1.43 -7.73
CA TYR A 232 -5.12 1.23 -7.70
C TYR A 232 -5.81 2.58 -7.76
N GLU A 233 -6.73 2.78 -8.71
CA GLU A 233 -7.46 4.02 -8.88
C GLU A 233 -8.74 4.02 -8.05
N ALA A 234 -8.98 5.10 -7.30
CA ALA A 234 -10.19 5.29 -6.52
C ALA A 234 -10.50 6.78 -6.32
N HIS A 235 -11.76 7.07 -6.01
CA HIS A 235 -12.22 8.33 -5.46
C HIS A 235 -12.72 8.10 -4.04
N ILE A 236 -12.18 8.84 -3.07
CA ILE A 236 -12.60 8.76 -1.67
C ILE A 236 -13.10 10.11 -1.19
N ARG A 237 -14.19 10.10 -0.43
CA ARG A 237 -14.81 11.28 0.13
C ARG A 237 -15.33 11.01 1.54
N SER A 238 -15.19 12.02 2.43
CA SER A 238 -15.80 12.02 3.76
C SER A 238 -16.50 13.36 4.04
N ASP A 239 -17.33 13.40 5.10
CA ASP A 239 -17.90 14.64 5.60
C ASP A 239 -16.90 15.41 6.49
N GLU A 240 -15.83 14.78 6.93
CA GLU A 240 -14.73 15.42 7.68
C GLU A 240 -13.79 16.22 6.78
N GLY A 241 -13.90 16.07 5.45
CA GLY A 241 -13.21 16.94 4.49
C GLY A 241 -12.36 16.21 3.46
N TRP A 242 -12.28 14.89 3.49
CA TRP A 242 -11.65 14.18 2.39
C TRP A 242 -12.47 14.32 1.11
N ASN A 243 -11.79 14.66 0.04
CA ASN A 243 -12.26 14.57 -1.33
C ASN A 243 -11.05 14.44 -2.23
N MET A 244 -10.74 13.21 -2.65
CA MET A 244 -9.51 12.88 -3.38
C MET A 244 -9.80 11.80 -4.42
N MET A 245 -9.41 12.05 -5.67
CA MET A 245 -9.46 11.06 -6.75
C MET A 245 -8.06 10.85 -7.32
N GLY A 246 -7.68 9.58 -7.54
CA GLY A 246 -6.39 9.25 -8.12
C GLY A 246 -5.90 7.86 -7.76
N GLY A 247 -4.58 7.70 -7.67
CA GLY A 247 -3.92 6.42 -7.42
C GLY A 247 -3.43 6.24 -6.00
N THR A 248 -3.58 5.02 -5.50
CA THR A 248 -3.01 4.57 -4.23
C THR A 248 -2.27 3.25 -4.39
N PHE A 249 -1.45 2.87 -3.39
CA PHE A 249 -0.77 1.58 -3.36
C PHE A 249 -1.55 0.54 -2.54
N PRO A 250 -1.34 -0.77 -2.78
CA PRO A 250 -1.92 -1.81 -1.96
C PRO A 250 -1.49 -1.68 -0.50
N GLY A 251 -2.47 -1.58 0.39
CA GLY A 251 -2.22 -1.37 1.82
C GLY A 251 -2.15 0.09 2.27
N ALA A 252 -2.36 1.05 1.37
CA ALA A 252 -2.37 2.46 1.70
C ALA A 252 -3.80 3.01 1.85
N PRO A 253 -4.11 3.72 2.93
CA PRO A 253 -5.47 4.14 3.26
C PRO A 253 -5.92 5.47 2.63
N PHE A 254 -5.14 6.07 1.73
CA PHE A 254 -5.42 7.36 1.10
C PHE A 254 -4.83 7.46 -0.31
N ILE A 255 -5.14 8.53 -1.05
CA ILE A 255 -4.67 8.76 -2.42
C ILE A 255 -3.28 9.42 -2.43
N PHE A 256 -2.28 8.75 -3.01
CA PHE A 256 -0.90 9.23 -3.10
C PHE A 256 -0.67 10.25 -4.20
N VAL A 257 -1.29 10.03 -5.36
CA VAL A 257 -1.21 10.91 -6.51
C VAL A 257 -2.62 11.16 -7.03
N GLY A 258 -2.99 12.40 -7.26
CA GLY A 258 -4.38 12.66 -7.62
C GLY A 258 -4.73 14.14 -7.64
N PHE A 259 -6.01 14.39 -7.49
CA PHE A 259 -6.57 15.72 -7.50
C PHE A 259 -7.91 15.79 -6.74
N ASN A 260 -8.30 16.99 -6.44
CA ASN A 260 -9.65 17.38 -6.07
C ASN A 260 -10.05 18.66 -6.80
N GLU A 261 -11.15 19.29 -6.41
CA GLU A 261 -11.65 20.52 -7.04
C GLU A 261 -10.71 21.74 -6.86
N ASN A 262 -9.78 21.71 -5.91
CA ASN A 262 -8.92 22.84 -5.56
C ASN A 262 -7.46 22.65 -5.93
N ILE A 263 -6.94 21.44 -5.77
CA ILE A 263 -5.52 21.12 -5.97
C ILE A 263 -5.35 19.80 -6.71
N GLY A 264 -4.19 19.66 -7.37
CA GLY A 264 -3.69 18.37 -7.84
C GLY A 264 -2.27 18.17 -7.35
N TRP A 265 -1.91 16.92 -7.09
CA TRP A 265 -0.58 16.55 -6.63
C TRP A 265 -0.05 15.33 -7.34
N GLY A 266 1.24 15.34 -7.65
CA GLY A 266 1.95 14.24 -8.26
C GLY A 266 3.31 14.10 -7.60
N MET A 267 3.61 12.90 -7.12
CA MET A 267 4.90 12.57 -6.53
C MET A 267 5.75 11.84 -7.58
N THR A 268 7.02 12.20 -7.65
CA THR A 268 7.99 11.48 -8.47
C THR A 268 9.02 10.82 -7.58
N VAL A 269 9.66 9.75 -8.07
CA VAL A 269 10.75 9.10 -7.34
C VAL A 269 11.90 10.08 -7.21
N ASN A 270 12.20 10.47 -5.99
CA ASN A 270 13.39 11.22 -5.65
C ASN A 270 14.56 10.24 -5.47
N LYS A 271 15.74 10.58 -6.00
CA LYS A 271 16.97 9.77 -5.88
C LYS A 271 18.08 10.57 -5.22
N PRO A 272 17.89 11.12 -4.01
CA PRO A 272 18.98 11.71 -3.26
C PRO A 272 19.94 10.61 -2.80
N ASP A 273 21.15 10.98 -2.49
CA ASP A 273 22.10 10.12 -1.77
C ASP A 273 21.60 10.02 -0.30
N LEU A 274 20.95 8.91 0.02
CA LEU A 274 20.34 8.67 1.32
C LEU A 274 21.01 7.53 2.09
N THR A 275 22.12 6.98 1.55
CA THR A 275 22.70 5.76 2.10
C THR A 275 24.22 5.85 2.11
N ASP A 276 24.79 5.84 3.29
CA ASP A 276 26.21 5.68 3.52
C ASP A 276 26.57 4.26 3.90
N ILE A 277 27.71 3.80 3.42
CA ILE A 277 28.23 2.48 3.74
C ILE A 277 29.53 2.63 4.51
N TYR A 278 29.57 2.12 5.72
CA TYR A 278 30.74 2.12 6.58
C TYR A 278 31.34 0.72 6.71
N GLN A 279 32.63 0.61 6.51
CA GLN A 279 33.37 -0.60 6.85
C GLN A 279 33.77 -0.50 8.32
N LEU A 280 33.20 -1.37 9.15
CA LEU A 280 33.48 -1.40 10.57
C LEU A 280 34.83 -2.08 10.83
N GLU A 281 35.66 -1.49 11.69
CA GLU A 281 36.84 -2.14 12.25
C GLU A 281 36.41 -2.99 13.43
N ILE A 282 36.58 -4.30 13.29
CA ILE A 282 36.18 -5.27 14.33
C ILE A 282 37.19 -5.25 15.47
N ASN A 283 36.70 -5.17 16.70
CA ASN A 283 37.54 -5.23 17.88
C ASN A 283 38.32 -6.60 17.92
N PRO A 284 39.66 -6.57 17.87
CA PRO A 284 40.44 -7.79 17.83
C PRO A 284 40.33 -8.64 19.10
N GLN A 285 39.87 -8.04 20.21
CA GLN A 285 39.68 -8.70 21.49
C GLN A 285 38.27 -9.27 21.68
N ASN A 286 37.30 -8.76 20.94
CA ASN A 286 35.92 -9.25 20.97
C ASN A 286 35.27 -9.07 19.59
N LYS A 287 35.08 -10.17 18.88
CA LYS A 287 34.52 -10.15 17.50
C LYS A 287 33.06 -9.73 17.41
N ASP A 288 32.36 -9.64 18.54
CA ASP A 288 30.98 -9.14 18.58
C ASP A 288 30.89 -7.61 18.76
N GLN A 289 32.04 -6.95 18.78
CA GLN A 289 32.18 -5.50 18.94
C GLN A 289 32.97 -4.91 17.77
N TYR A 290 32.70 -3.66 17.44
CA TYR A 290 33.49 -2.85 16.52
C TYR A 290 34.07 -1.62 17.25
N LEU A 291 35.14 -1.07 16.70
CA LEU A 291 35.76 0.16 17.21
C LEU A 291 34.99 1.35 16.65
N LEU A 292 34.70 2.34 17.50
CA LEU A 292 34.23 3.67 17.13
C LEU A 292 35.39 4.64 17.32
N ASP A 293 35.70 5.41 16.29
CA ASP A 293 36.67 6.52 16.37
C ASP A 293 36.16 7.67 17.23
#